data_cf265259f0b2190253a80add527fa2ae
#
_entry.id   cf265259f0b2190253a80add527fa2ae
#
_cell.length_a   1.000
_cell.length_b   1.000
_cell.length_c   1.000
_cell.angle_alpha   90.00
_cell.angle_beta   90.00
_cell.angle_gamma   90.00
#
_symmetry.space_group_name_H-M   'P 1'
#
loop_
_entity.id
_entity.type
_entity.pdbx_description
1 polymer ?
#
loop_
_entity_poly.entity_id
_entity_poly.type
_entity_poly.pdbx_seq_one_letter_code
_entity_poly.pdbx_strand_id
1 'polypeptide(L)'
;MVSVYLRSANVTKMEIKKFKIFQKIHGFLDGIHLPMLDISLWGLLEIYVGGIFQKQIIRQAASVSWSFFLSLFPLILFILSVLPYLPHYEELYHYIFNELMPRILPDHMLEDVTGYIEQNIMPNIAQMSLFTIALVLIFATNGTYALINGFNHDTDTQRGLIREYLLAFLITASFTVAIVMCLLGIYYAEVVFKLLMPEYPSNWFFSNLTVIIGYFSFPLVYCLALALLYWVGSVEITRFKQSIPGAILTTVLFMVVTYFVAFYVSEIARYNVLYGSVGSMILLMIWVDVNVVLIMFGNELNLAIKRIHDSNKQKNSSVQDEKIDFQI
;
A
#
# COMPACT_ATOMS: atom_id res chain seq x y z
N MET A 1 -10.58 -29.63 -2.97
CA MET A 1 -10.81 -28.36 -2.22
C MET A 1 -11.62 -27.31 -3.00
N VAL A 2 -11.41 -27.17 -4.31
CA VAL A 2 -12.18 -26.24 -5.16
C VAL A 2 -13.71 -26.48 -5.12
N SER A 3 -14.18 -27.73 -4.98
CA SER A 3 -15.63 -28.06 -4.95
C SER A 3 -16.36 -27.62 -3.68
N VAL A 4 -15.66 -27.39 -2.59
CA VAL A 4 -16.24 -26.91 -1.31
C VAL A 4 -16.44 -25.40 -1.35
N TYR A 5 -15.57 -24.66 -2.04
CA TYR A 5 -15.71 -23.21 -2.25
C TYR A 5 -16.93 -22.85 -3.10
N LEU A 6 -17.23 -23.66 -4.10
CA LEU A 6 -18.41 -23.43 -4.98
C LEU A 6 -19.75 -23.72 -4.29
N ARG A 7 -19.75 -24.47 -3.18
CA ARG A 7 -21.00 -24.82 -2.49
C ARG A 7 -21.50 -23.74 -1.51
N SER A 8 -20.60 -23.00 -0.87
CA SER A 8 -20.99 -21.86 -0.01
C SER A 8 -21.39 -20.61 -0.82
N ALA A 9 -20.78 -20.43 -2.01
CA ALA A 9 -21.13 -19.35 -2.91
C ALA A 9 -22.53 -19.53 -3.60
N ASN A 10 -23.02 -20.76 -3.70
CA ASN A 10 -24.29 -21.03 -4.36
C ASN A 10 -25.52 -20.52 -3.60
N VAL A 11 -25.48 -20.38 -2.29
CA VAL A 11 -26.63 -19.87 -1.50
C VAL A 11 -26.79 -18.36 -1.70
N THR A 12 -25.69 -17.62 -1.84
CA THR A 12 -25.73 -16.17 -2.10
C THR A 12 -25.99 -15.85 -3.59
N LYS A 13 -25.62 -16.74 -4.51
CA LYS A 13 -25.86 -16.58 -5.95
C LYS A 13 -27.34 -16.57 -6.34
N MET A 14 -28.22 -17.19 -5.57
CA MET A 14 -29.64 -17.33 -5.92
C MET A 14 -30.48 -16.07 -5.65
N GLU A 15 -30.12 -15.24 -4.68
CA GLU A 15 -30.91 -14.03 -4.36
C GLU A 15 -30.44 -12.78 -5.14
N ILE A 16 -29.16 -12.68 -5.48
CA ILE A 16 -28.57 -11.50 -6.14
C ILE A 16 -28.94 -11.44 -7.64
N LYS A 17 -29.28 -12.58 -8.27
CA LYS A 17 -29.72 -12.64 -9.69
C LYS A 17 -30.99 -11.87 -10.00
N LYS A 18 -31.75 -11.40 -9.01
CA LYS A 18 -33.04 -10.69 -9.22
C LYS A 18 -32.90 -9.19 -9.52
N PHE A 19 -31.74 -8.57 -9.35
CA PHE A 19 -31.55 -7.15 -9.63
C PHE A 19 -31.04 -6.94 -11.07
N LYS A 20 -31.90 -6.36 -11.94
CA LYS A 20 -31.57 -6.02 -13.36
C LYS A 20 -30.28 -5.14 -13.47
N ILE A 21 -30.02 -4.30 -12.48
CA ILE A 21 -28.82 -3.45 -12.42
C ILE A 21 -27.58 -4.32 -12.23
N PHE A 22 -27.63 -5.32 -11.35
CA PHE A 22 -26.51 -6.23 -11.08
C PHE A 22 -26.15 -7.07 -12.32
N GLN A 23 -27.15 -7.54 -13.08
CA GLN A 23 -26.91 -8.27 -14.33
C GLN A 23 -26.25 -7.39 -15.41
N LYS A 24 -26.59 -6.10 -15.45
CA LYS A 24 -26.02 -5.14 -16.39
C LYS A 24 -24.57 -4.82 -16.04
N ILE A 25 -24.26 -4.67 -14.73
CA ILE A 25 -22.90 -4.49 -14.21
C ILE A 25 -22.06 -5.75 -14.41
N HIS A 26 -22.63 -6.92 -14.11
CA HIS A 26 -21.99 -8.22 -14.36
C HIS A 26 -21.61 -8.40 -15.83
N GLY A 27 -22.56 -8.19 -16.76
CA GLY A 27 -22.28 -8.33 -18.19
C GLY A 27 -21.25 -7.32 -18.72
N PHE A 28 -21.23 -6.11 -18.19
CA PHE A 28 -20.23 -5.11 -18.56
C PHE A 28 -18.83 -5.48 -18.05
N LEU A 29 -18.72 -5.88 -16.79
CA LEU A 29 -17.44 -6.24 -16.16
C LEU A 29 -16.90 -7.60 -16.64
N ASP A 30 -17.79 -8.53 -17.00
CA ASP A 30 -17.41 -9.82 -17.56
C ASP A 30 -16.91 -9.70 -19.02
N GLY A 31 -17.37 -8.67 -19.75
CA GLY A 31 -16.90 -8.35 -21.09
C GLY A 31 -15.49 -7.73 -21.14
N ILE A 32 -14.98 -7.23 -20.01
CA ILE A 32 -13.63 -6.67 -19.94
C ILE A 32 -12.64 -7.76 -19.49
N HIS A 33 -11.98 -8.37 -20.46
CA HIS A 33 -10.91 -9.32 -20.20
C HIS A 33 -9.58 -8.61 -20.06
N LEU A 34 -8.86 -8.91 -18.99
CA LEU A 34 -7.51 -8.38 -18.78
C LEU A 34 -6.51 -9.25 -19.57
N PRO A 35 -5.88 -8.71 -20.63
CA PRO A 35 -5.08 -9.50 -21.57
C PRO A 35 -3.84 -10.14 -20.94
N MET A 36 -3.45 -9.74 -19.72
CA MET A 36 -2.35 -10.34 -18.97
C MET A 36 -2.77 -11.48 -18.03
N LEU A 37 -4.08 -11.64 -17.75
CA LEU A 37 -4.55 -12.48 -16.65
C LEU A 37 -5.48 -13.62 -17.11
N ASP A 38 -5.97 -13.59 -18.35
CA ASP A 38 -7.01 -14.50 -18.89
C ASP A 38 -8.26 -14.61 -17.98
N ILE A 39 -8.53 -13.56 -17.20
CA ILE A 39 -9.65 -13.49 -16.26
C ILE A 39 -10.45 -12.23 -16.55
N SER A 40 -11.79 -12.33 -16.49
CA SER A 40 -12.66 -11.16 -16.60
C SER A 40 -12.56 -10.28 -15.32
N LEU A 41 -12.83 -8.99 -15.48
CA LEU A 41 -12.89 -8.05 -14.34
C LEU A 41 -13.92 -8.49 -13.28
N TRP A 42 -14.98 -9.17 -13.71
CA TRP A 42 -15.94 -9.79 -12.81
C TRP A 42 -15.37 -10.97 -12.04
N GLY A 43 -14.66 -11.88 -12.70
CA GLY A 43 -13.97 -13.00 -12.03
C GLY A 43 -12.95 -12.52 -11.00
N LEU A 44 -12.24 -11.44 -11.29
CA LEU A 44 -11.32 -10.80 -10.38
C LEU A 44 -12.03 -10.22 -9.15
N LEU A 45 -13.18 -9.54 -9.34
CA LEU A 45 -14.02 -9.05 -8.24
C LEU A 45 -14.61 -10.20 -7.40
N GLU A 46 -15.04 -11.30 -8.03
CA GLU A 46 -15.59 -12.47 -7.32
C GLU A 46 -14.52 -13.12 -6.43
N ILE A 47 -13.29 -13.26 -6.92
CA ILE A 47 -12.15 -13.76 -6.14
C ILE A 47 -11.83 -12.82 -4.98
N TYR A 48 -11.80 -11.51 -5.25
CA TYR A 48 -11.50 -10.50 -4.24
C TYR A 48 -12.56 -10.45 -3.14
N VAL A 49 -13.84 -10.38 -3.53
CA VAL A 49 -14.97 -10.38 -2.58
C VAL A 49 -15.04 -11.70 -1.81
N GLY A 50 -14.79 -12.84 -2.48
CA GLY A 50 -14.70 -14.14 -1.82
C GLY A 50 -13.58 -14.21 -0.77
N GLY A 51 -12.44 -13.58 -1.04
CA GLY A 51 -11.31 -13.44 -0.12
C GLY A 51 -11.64 -12.56 1.09
N ILE A 52 -12.33 -11.43 0.88
CA ILE A 52 -12.73 -10.50 1.94
C ILE A 52 -13.56 -11.19 3.04
N PHE A 53 -14.43 -12.14 2.68
CA PHE A 53 -15.27 -12.86 3.63
C PHE A 53 -14.55 -14.02 4.35
N GLN A 54 -13.27 -14.27 4.08
CA GLN A 54 -12.48 -15.21 4.85
C GLN A 54 -12.11 -14.60 6.21
N LYS A 55 -12.79 -15.06 7.25
CA LYS A 55 -12.57 -14.62 8.65
C LYS A 55 -11.10 -14.73 9.10
N GLN A 56 -10.30 -15.55 8.45
CA GLN A 56 -8.90 -15.78 8.78
C GLN A 56 -8.03 -14.60 8.37
N ILE A 57 -8.19 -14.08 7.14
CA ILE A 57 -7.43 -12.93 6.64
C ILE A 57 -7.71 -11.69 7.48
N ILE A 58 -8.97 -11.44 7.83
CA ILE A 58 -9.34 -10.29 8.68
C ILE A 58 -8.67 -10.37 10.06
N ARG A 59 -8.63 -11.57 10.67
CA ARG A 59 -7.95 -11.74 11.97
C ARG A 59 -6.46 -11.55 11.90
N GLN A 60 -5.83 -12.02 10.82
CA GLN A 60 -4.41 -11.82 10.58
C GLN A 60 -4.12 -10.34 10.34
N ALA A 61 -4.91 -9.67 9.50
CA ALA A 61 -4.79 -8.26 9.21
C ALA A 61 -4.83 -7.41 10.48
N ALA A 62 -5.74 -7.68 11.42
CA ALA A 62 -5.81 -6.97 12.69
C ALA A 62 -4.53 -7.09 13.53
N SER A 63 -3.90 -8.27 13.57
CA SER A 63 -2.61 -8.46 14.25
C SER A 63 -1.46 -7.74 13.56
N VAL A 64 -1.44 -7.80 12.23
CA VAL A 64 -0.44 -7.11 11.40
C VAL A 64 -0.61 -5.60 11.53
N SER A 65 -1.84 -5.09 11.51
CA SER A 65 -2.16 -3.67 11.63
C SER A 65 -1.63 -3.06 12.92
N TRP A 66 -1.77 -3.77 14.03
CA TRP A 66 -1.24 -3.31 15.31
C TRP A 66 0.28 -3.17 15.27
N SER A 67 0.99 -4.18 14.78
CA SER A 67 2.44 -4.16 14.65
C SER A 67 2.91 -3.09 13.67
N PHE A 68 2.20 -2.94 12.55
CA PHE A 68 2.49 -1.94 11.54
C PHE A 68 2.26 -0.52 12.07
N PHE A 69 1.13 -0.28 12.76
CA PHE A 69 0.82 1.00 13.39
C PHE A 69 1.92 1.42 14.39
N LEU A 70 2.34 0.52 15.27
CA LEU A 70 3.41 0.82 16.23
C LEU A 70 4.75 1.09 15.55
N SER A 71 5.02 0.50 14.41
CA SER A 71 6.27 0.71 13.67
C SER A 71 6.33 2.04 12.90
N LEU A 72 5.18 2.70 12.68
CA LEU A 72 5.14 4.01 12.02
C LEU A 72 5.85 5.08 12.85
N PHE A 73 5.76 5.03 14.18
CA PHE A 73 6.43 6.01 15.05
C PHE A 73 7.95 5.95 14.91
N PRO A 74 8.61 4.78 15.07
CA PRO A 74 10.03 4.65 14.76
C PRO A 74 10.37 5.03 13.32
N LEU A 75 9.53 4.68 12.33
CA LEU A 75 9.79 5.01 10.94
C LEU A 75 9.84 6.53 10.71
N ILE A 76 8.86 7.26 11.25
CA ILE A 76 8.82 8.72 11.18
C ILE A 76 10.05 9.32 11.88
N LEU A 77 10.38 8.84 13.08
CA LEU A 77 11.58 9.28 13.80
C LEU A 77 12.85 9.01 13.01
N PHE A 78 12.95 7.87 12.33
CA PHE A 78 14.09 7.55 11.47
C PHE A 78 14.22 8.53 10.30
N ILE A 79 13.11 8.79 9.58
CA ILE A 79 13.09 9.75 8.46
C ILE A 79 13.54 11.15 8.96
N LEU A 80 12.96 11.62 10.07
CA LEU A 80 13.32 12.90 10.65
C LEU A 80 14.78 12.93 11.12
N SER A 81 15.31 11.82 11.64
CA SER A 81 16.72 11.71 12.09
C SER A 81 17.73 11.76 10.95
N VAL A 82 17.32 11.36 9.74
CA VAL A 82 18.17 11.43 8.54
C VAL A 82 18.16 12.84 7.93
N LEU A 83 17.11 13.61 8.16
CA LEU A 83 16.91 14.93 7.56
C LEU A 83 18.11 15.90 7.78
N PRO A 84 18.70 16.05 8.99
CA PRO A 84 19.83 16.94 9.24
C PRO A 84 21.12 16.58 8.49
N TYR A 85 21.22 15.35 8.00
CA TYR A 85 22.39 14.88 7.24
C TYR A 85 22.25 15.11 5.72
N LEU A 86 21.09 15.59 5.28
CA LEU A 86 20.83 15.86 3.87
C LEU A 86 21.38 17.22 3.44
N PRO A 87 21.83 17.36 2.18
CA PRO A 87 22.21 18.66 1.65
C PRO A 87 21.02 19.62 1.69
N HIS A 88 21.29 20.90 1.92
CA HIS A 88 20.27 21.96 1.99
C HIS A 88 19.17 21.68 3.02
N TYR A 89 19.59 21.20 4.21
CA TYR A 89 18.68 20.81 5.28
C TYR A 89 17.68 21.91 5.66
N GLU A 90 18.12 23.17 5.82
CA GLU A 90 17.26 24.27 6.25
C GLU A 90 16.14 24.54 5.24
N GLU A 91 16.48 24.57 3.96
CA GLU A 91 15.51 24.78 2.88
C GLU A 91 14.58 23.58 2.72
N LEU A 92 15.11 22.37 2.84
CA LEU A 92 14.32 21.14 2.78
C LEU A 92 13.36 21.07 3.97
N TYR A 93 13.80 21.46 5.15
CA TYR A 93 12.98 21.57 6.34
C TYR A 93 11.82 22.56 6.11
N HIS A 94 12.13 23.78 5.68
CA HIS A 94 11.11 24.79 5.35
C HIS A 94 10.11 24.27 4.29
N TYR A 95 10.59 23.60 3.28
CA TYR A 95 9.73 23.02 2.26
C TYR A 95 8.77 21.95 2.83
N ILE A 96 9.29 21.02 3.64
CA ILE A 96 8.47 19.95 4.23
C ILE A 96 7.42 20.52 5.18
N PHE A 97 7.81 21.41 6.10
CA PHE A 97 6.91 21.89 7.16
C PHE A 97 5.97 23.00 6.71
N ASN A 98 6.42 23.90 5.84
CA ASN A 98 5.63 25.06 5.43
C ASN A 98 4.88 24.91 4.11
N GLU A 99 5.30 23.97 3.23
CA GLU A 99 4.65 23.78 1.94
C GLU A 99 4.02 22.39 1.79
N LEU A 100 4.72 21.32 2.16
CA LEU A 100 4.25 19.95 1.94
C LEU A 100 3.25 19.51 3.00
N MET A 101 3.54 19.70 4.29
CA MET A 101 2.64 19.32 5.39
C MET A 101 1.27 19.99 5.32
N PRO A 102 1.15 21.31 5.03
CA PRO A 102 -0.16 21.95 4.87
C PRO A 102 -1.01 21.37 3.73
N ARG A 103 -0.39 20.74 2.74
CA ARG A 103 -1.12 20.08 1.63
C ARG A 103 -1.63 18.69 2.00
N ILE A 104 -1.06 18.07 3.03
CA ILE A 104 -1.33 16.67 3.40
C ILE A 104 -2.21 16.61 4.65
N LEU A 105 -1.96 17.47 5.62
CA LEU A 105 -2.63 17.50 6.91
C LEU A 105 -3.75 18.55 6.94
N PRO A 106 -4.92 18.25 7.54
CA PRO A 106 -5.92 19.26 7.86
C PRO A 106 -5.37 20.32 8.81
N ASP A 107 -5.82 21.57 8.66
CA ASP A 107 -5.31 22.75 9.42
C ASP A 107 -5.29 22.54 10.93
N HIS A 108 -6.30 21.90 11.49
CA HIS A 108 -6.39 21.64 12.93
C HIS A 108 -5.39 20.59 13.45
N MET A 109 -4.85 19.74 12.57
CA MET A 109 -3.81 18.75 12.91
C MET A 109 -2.41 19.30 12.63
N LEU A 110 -2.31 20.21 11.69
CA LEU A 110 -1.04 20.78 11.25
C LEU A 110 -0.31 21.46 12.41
N GLU A 111 -1.00 22.34 13.14
CA GLU A 111 -0.43 23.11 14.25
C GLU A 111 0.02 22.19 15.39
N ASP A 112 -0.79 21.19 15.76
CA ASP A 112 -0.47 20.22 16.80
C ASP A 112 0.74 19.36 16.41
N VAL A 113 0.78 18.85 15.18
CA VAL A 113 1.84 17.94 14.70
C VAL A 113 3.15 18.71 14.48
N THR A 114 3.12 19.85 13.79
CA THR A 114 4.33 20.64 13.52
C THR A 114 4.90 21.20 14.82
N GLY A 115 4.05 21.76 15.67
CA GLY A 115 4.49 22.30 16.98
C GLY A 115 5.10 21.21 17.87
N TYR A 116 4.53 19.99 17.89
CA TYR A 116 5.12 18.90 18.66
C TYR A 116 6.48 18.45 18.08
N ILE A 117 6.59 18.33 16.77
CA ILE A 117 7.85 17.94 16.10
C ILE A 117 8.93 18.99 16.37
N GLU A 118 8.62 20.29 16.18
CA GLU A 118 9.57 21.38 16.36
C GLU A 118 10.04 21.55 17.80
N GLN A 119 9.13 21.43 18.76
CA GLN A 119 9.47 21.67 20.17
C GLN A 119 10.08 20.46 20.86
N ASN A 120 9.65 19.24 20.51
CA ASN A 120 10.01 18.05 21.27
C ASN A 120 10.91 17.07 20.51
N ILE A 121 10.82 17.02 19.19
CA ILE A 121 11.55 16.03 18.38
C ILE A 121 12.83 16.63 17.80
N MET A 122 12.72 17.75 17.07
CA MET A 122 13.84 18.32 16.33
C MET A 122 15.05 18.71 17.20
N PRO A 123 14.90 19.31 18.39
CA PRO A 123 16.06 19.66 19.24
C PRO A 123 16.84 18.42 19.68
N ASN A 124 16.16 17.29 19.84
CA ASN A 124 16.76 16.04 20.31
C ASN A 124 17.37 15.20 19.18
N ILE A 125 16.85 15.33 17.95
CA ILE A 125 17.32 14.56 16.79
C ILE A 125 18.78 14.89 16.45
N ALA A 126 19.15 16.17 16.47
CA ALA A 126 20.53 16.61 16.18
C ALA A 126 21.58 16.03 17.15
N GLN A 127 21.15 15.56 18.32
CA GLN A 127 21.99 14.94 19.33
C GLN A 127 21.95 13.40 19.32
N MET A 128 21.15 12.79 18.45
CA MET A 128 21.03 11.34 18.38
C MET A 128 22.32 10.71 17.86
N SER A 129 22.78 9.68 18.56
CA SER A 129 23.92 8.89 18.09
C SER A 129 23.52 8.02 16.88
N LEU A 130 24.48 7.71 16.01
CA LEU A 130 24.25 6.77 14.90
C LEU A 130 23.71 5.41 15.36
N PHE A 131 24.11 4.98 16.56
CA PHE A 131 23.58 3.76 17.16
C PHE A 131 22.08 3.85 17.45
N THR A 132 21.62 4.99 17.98
CA THR A 132 20.19 5.24 18.23
C THR A 132 19.40 5.26 16.92
N ILE A 133 19.95 5.91 15.88
CA ILE A 133 19.31 5.95 14.54
C ILE A 133 19.19 4.54 13.97
N ALA A 134 20.23 3.70 14.09
CA ALA A 134 20.17 2.31 13.64
C ALA A 134 19.14 1.49 14.42
N LEU A 135 19.03 1.69 15.75
CA LEU A 135 18.03 1.05 16.59
C LEU A 135 16.59 1.42 16.16
N VAL A 136 16.36 2.69 15.88
CA VAL A 136 15.04 3.18 15.41
C VAL A 136 14.65 2.52 14.09
N LEU A 137 15.60 2.32 13.15
CA LEU A 137 15.36 1.60 11.91
C LEU A 137 14.99 0.12 12.15
N ILE A 138 15.65 -0.52 13.12
CA ILE A 138 15.33 -1.90 13.53
C ILE A 138 13.87 -1.97 14.03
N PHE A 139 13.44 -1.03 14.89
CA PHE A 139 12.05 -1.00 15.36
C PHE A 139 11.04 -0.69 14.23
N ALA A 140 11.41 0.19 13.30
CA ALA A 140 10.59 0.46 12.11
C ALA A 140 10.39 -0.79 11.24
N THR A 141 11.35 -1.69 11.22
CA THR A 141 11.31 -2.96 10.47
C THR A 141 10.18 -3.88 10.94
N ASN A 142 9.75 -3.80 12.19
CA ASN A 142 8.75 -4.70 12.75
C ASN A 142 7.41 -4.66 12.00
N GLY A 143 7.01 -3.50 11.45
CA GLY A 143 5.79 -3.39 10.65
C GLY A 143 5.88 -4.13 9.32
N THR A 144 7.00 -3.97 8.61
CA THR A 144 7.25 -4.70 7.36
C THR A 144 7.39 -6.20 7.61
N TYR A 145 8.04 -6.59 8.71
CA TYR A 145 8.12 -7.98 9.12
C TYR A 145 6.76 -8.59 9.40
N ALA A 146 5.88 -7.86 10.10
CA ALA A 146 4.52 -8.30 10.36
C ALA A 146 3.72 -8.51 9.07
N LEU A 147 3.87 -7.62 8.06
CA LEU A 147 3.25 -7.78 6.73
C LEU A 147 3.77 -9.04 6.02
N ILE A 148 5.09 -9.24 5.97
CA ILE A 148 5.71 -10.41 5.33
C ILE A 148 5.24 -11.70 6.00
N ASN A 149 5.22 -11.74 7.32
CA ASN A 149 4.73 -12.89 8.09
C ASN A 149 3.23 -13.15 7.82
N GLY A 150 2.44 -12.08 7.74
CA GLY A 150 1.03 -12.16 7.34
C GLY A 150 0.84 -12.77 5.95
N PHE A 151 1.65 -12.37 4.96
CA PHE A 151 1.57 -12.93 3.59
C PHE A 151 1.89 -14.43 3.53
N ASN A 152 2.76 -14.91 4.40
CA ASN A 152 3.29 -16.28 4.36
C ASN A 152 2.68 -17.21 5.42
N HIS A 153 1.67 -16.75 6.15
CA HIS A 153 1.11 -17.50 7.29
C HIS A 153 0.54 -18.88 6.90
N ASP A 154 -0.11 -18.97 5.75
CA ASP A 154 -0.78 -20.17 5.27
C ASP A 154 0.06 -20.94 4.25
N THR A 155 1.34 -20.61 4.13
CA THR A 155 2.25 -21.24 3.16
C THR A 155 3.01 -22.39 3.82
N ASP A 156 3.01 -23.57 3.19
CA ASP A 156 3.76 -24.75 3.67
C ASP A 156 5.28 -24.52 3.69
N THR A 157 5.76 -23.61 2.85
CA THR A 157 7.18 -23.26 2.73
C THR A 157 7.51 -22.04 3.58
N GLN A 158 7.93 -22.26 4.82
CA GLN A 158 8.36 -21.19 5.70
C GLN A 158 9.83 -20.81 5.45
N ARG A 159 10.11 -19.54 5.32
CA ARG A 159 11.47 -19.01 5.40
C ARG A 159 11.90 -18.99 6.88
N GLY A 160 13.20 -19.22 7.15
CA GLY A 160 13.71 -19.08 8.53
C GLY A 160 13.51 -17.64 9.06
N LEU A 161 13.17 -17.50 10.35
CA LEU A 161 12.87 -16.22 11.02
C LEU A 161 13.90 -15.12 10.72
N ILE A 162 15.21 -15.46 10.79
CA ILE A 162 16.30 -14.50 10.55
C ILE A 162 16.26 -13.98 9.11
N ARG A 163 15.97 -14.87 8.14
CA ARG A 163 15.91 -14.49 6.71
C ARG A 163 14.73 -13.58 6.44
N GLU A 164 13.57 -13.86 7.03
CA GLU A 164 12.38 -13.01 6.88
C GLU A 164 12.60 -11.63 7.51
N TYR A 165 13.19 -11.57 8.69
CA TYR A 165 13.51 -10.32 9.35
C TYR A 165 14.53 -9.50 8.56
N LEU A 166 15.55 -10.13 7.99
CA LEU A 166 16.54 -9.46 7.15
C LEU A 166 15.91 -8.92 5.86
N LEU A 167 14.99 -9.68 5.24
CA LEU A 167 14.23 -9.20 4.08
C LEU A 167 13.35 -7.99 4.46
N ALA A 168 12.66 -8.07 5.60
CA ALA A 168 11.87 -6.95 6.11
C ALA A 168 12.73 -5.69 6.33
N PHE A 169 13.92 -5.86 6.91
CA PHE A 169 14.88 -4.78 7.12
C PHE A 169 15.31 -4.15 5.78
N LEU A 170 15.68 -4.96 4.80
CA LEU A 170 16.09 -4.47 3.48
C LEU A 170 14.94 -3.74 2.76
N ILE A 171 13.72 -4.25 2.87
CA ILE A 171 12.54 -3.59 2.29
C ILE A 171 12.28 -2.25 2.99
N THR A 172 12.29 -2.21 4.33
CA THR A 172 12.08 -0.98 5.11
C THR A 172 13.16 0.06 4.78
N ALA A 173 14.43 -0.35 4.77
CA ALA A 173 15.54 0.52 4.40
C ALA A 173 15.39 1.05 2.96
N SER A 174 15.05 0.19 2.00
CA SER A 174 14.84 0.58 0.60
C SER A 174 13.69 1.57 0.45
N PHE A 175 12.57 1.36 1.16
CA PHE A 175 11.45 2.31 1.14
C PHE A 175 11.81 3.64 1.78
N THR A 176 12.55 3.62 2.89
CA THR A 176 12.99 4.84 3.53
C THR A 176 13.92 5.64 2.60
N VAL A 177 14.89 4.97 1.97
CA VAL A 177 15.75 5.61 0.97
C VAL A 177 14.93 6.16 -0.19
N ALA A 178 13.95 5.41 -0.70
CA ALA A 178 13.06 5.88 -1.77
C ALA A 178 12.26 7.12 -1.34
N ILE A 179 11.72 7.17 -0.12
CA ILE A 179 11.01 8.34 0.42
C ILE A 179 11.95 9.54 0.50
N VAL A 180 13.14 9.38 1.06
CA VAL A 180 14.14 10.45 1.15
C VAL A 180 14.54 10.95 -0.24
N MET A 181 14.77 10.04 -1.19
CA MET A 181 15.08 10.41 -2.59
C MET A 181 13.92 11.12 -3.28
N CYS A 182 12.67 10.73 -3.01
CA CYS A 182 11.50 11.43 -3.50
C CYS A 182 11.41 12.86 -2.95
N LEU A 183 11.61 13.04 -1.64
CA LEU A 183 11.61 14.37 -1.01
C LEU A 183 12.69 15.28 -1.61
N LEU A 184 13.92 14.76 -1.73
CA LEU A 184 15.02 15.49 -2.40
C LEU A 184 14.68 15.78 -3.87
N GLY A 185 14.13 14.81 -4.59
CA GLY A 185 13.75 14.96 -6.00
C GLY A 185 12.71 16.06 -6.21
N ILE A 186 11.69 16.14 -5.36
CA ILE A 186 10.66 17.19 -5.42
C ILE A 186 11.30 18.56 -5.13
N TYR A 187 12.12 18.64 -4.07
CA TYR A 187 12.81 19.88 -3.72
C TYR A 187 13.72 20.38 -4.86
N TYR A 188 14.60 19.52 -5.39
CA TYR A 188 15.48 19.91 -6.49
C TYR A 188 14.75 20.21 -7.78
N ALA A 189 13.66 19.50 -8.08
CA ALA A 189 12.82 19.81 -9.24
C ALA A 189 12.26 21.24 -9.14
N GLU A 190 11.79 21.66 -7.97
CA GLU A 190 11.29 23.02 -7.76
C GLU A 190 12.40 24.09 -7.89
N VAL A 191 13.58 23.83 -7.31
CA VAL A 191 14.74 24.72 -7.41
C VAL A 191 15.19 24.86 -8.87
N VAL A 192 15.35 23.75 -9.57
CA VAL A 192 15.75 23.73 -10.99
C VAL A 192 14.71 24.45 -11.86
N PHE A 193 13.42 24.26 -11.56
CA PHE A 193 12.35 24.91 -12.30
C PHE A 193 12.38 26.44 -12.11
N LYS A 194 12.53 26.92 -10.87
CA LYS A 194 12.68 28.35 -10.55
C LYS A 194 13.92 28.96 -11.24
N LEU A 195 14.99 28.19 -11.37
CA LEU A 195 16.27 28.66 -11.95
C LEU A 195 16.24 28.71 -13.48
N LEU A 196 15.57 27.75 -14.12
CA LEU A 196 15.48 27.66 -15.57
C LEU A 196 14.41 28.57 -16.17
N MET A 197 13.40 28.98 -15.40
CA MET A 197 12.25 29.75 -15.88
C MET A 197 11.89 30.93 -14.95
N PRO A 198 12.82 31.89 -14.70
CA PRO A 198 12.58 32.98 -13.74
C PRO A 198 11.51 33.98 -14.19
N GLU A 199 11.19 34.07 -15.50
CA GLU A 199 10.32 35.11 -16.07
C GLU A 199 8.99 34.59 -16.67
N TYR A 200 8.67 33.30 -16.54
CA TYR A 200 7.37 32.80 -17.04
C TYR A 200 6.26 33.01 -16.00
N PRO A 201 5.38 34.01 -16.21
CA PRO A 201 4.16 34.10 -15.43
C PRO A 201 3.34 32.85 -15.74
N SER A 202 2.90 32.19 -14.70
CA SER A 202 1.94 31.07 -14.63
C SER A 202 1.27 30.70 -15.96
N ASN A 203 2.02 30.12 -16.89
CA ASN A 203 1.41 29.49 -18.06
C ASN A 203 0.54 28.36 -17.52
N TRP A 204 -0.79 28.47 -17.73
CA TRP A 204 -1.80 27.48 -17.36
C TRP A 204 -1.33 26.03 -17.63
N PHE A 205 -0.59 25.82 -18.70
CA PHE A 205 -0.05 24.51 -19.08
C PHE A 205 0.98 23.98 -18.06
N PHE A 206 1.94 24.78 -17.60
CA PHE A 206 2.98 24.32 -16.68
C PHE A 206 2.47 24.17 -15.24
N SER A 207 1.60 25.07 -14.80
CA SER A 207 0.94 24.95 -13.51
C SER A 207 0.09 23.66 -13.45
N ASN A 208 -0.68 23.37 -14.50
CA ASN A 208 -1.45 22.13 -14.57
C ASN A 208 -0.56 20.89 -14.77
N LEU A 209 0.55 20.98 -15.49
CA LEU A 209 1.47 19.84 -15.66
C LEU A 209 2.08 19.41 -14.32
N THR A 210 2.51 20.35 -13.48
CA THR A 210 3.03 20.06 -12.13
C THR A 210 1.98 19.39 -11.27
N VAL A 211 0.74 19.88 -11.31
CA VAL A 211 -0.40 19.28 -10.60
C VAL A 211 -0.68 17.88 -11.12
N ILE A 212 -0.73 17.67 -12.43
CA ILE A 212 -0.97 16.37 -13.05
C ILE A 212 0.14 15.38 -12.68
N ILE A 213 1.42 15.79 -12.79
CA ILE A 213 2.54 14.94 -12.39
C ILE A 213 2.43 14.59 -10.91
N GLY A 214 2.10 15.53 -10.03
CA GLY A 214 1.90 15.28 -8.60
C GLY A 214 0.79 14.27 -8.33
N TYR A 215 -0.35 14.39 -9.02
CA TYR A 215 -1.47 13.45 -8.86
C TYR A 215 -1.16 12.03 -9.36
N PHE A 216 -0.36 11.87 -10.41
CA PHE A 216 -0.03 10.55 -10.96
C PHE A 216 1.23 9.93 -10.38
N SER A 217 2.19 10.73 -9.90
CA SER A 217 3.45 10.22 -9.35
C SER A 217 3.24 9.43 -8.07
N PHE A 218 2.41 9.91 -7.15
CA PHE A 218 2.15 9.24 -5.88
C PHE A 218 1.53 7.85 -6.07
N PRO A 219 0.41 7.68 -6.80
CA PRO A 219 -0.16 6.35 -7.06
C PRO A 219 0.81 5.40 -7.75
N LEU A 220 1.62 5.92 -8.69
CA LEU A 220 2.60 5.11 -9.41
C LEU A 220 3.69 4.59 -8.48
N VAL A 221 4.28 5.48 -7.67
CA VAL A 221 5.32 5.10 -6.69
C VAL A 221 4.76 4.14 -5.65
N TYR A 222 3.55 4.40 -5.15
CA TYR A 222 2.87 3.53 -4.19
C TYR A 222 2.58 2.14 -4.79
N CYS A 223 2.11 2.08 -6.03
CA CYS A 223 1.89 0.82 -6.75
C CYS A 223 3.18 0.02 -6.93
N LEU A 224 4.27 0.69 -7.33
CA LEU A 224 5.59 0.06 -7.46
C LEU A 224 6.10 -0.45 -6.11
N ALA A 225 5.93 0.32 -5.05
CA ALA A 225 6.29 -0.06 -3.69
C ALA A 225 5.53 -1.32 -3.24
N LEU A 226 4.22 -1.37 -3.47
CA LEU A 226 3.40 -2.56 -3.20
C LEU A 226 3.80 -3.75 -4.05
N ALA A 227 4.07 -3.54 -5.35
CA ALA A 227 4.50 -4.61 -6.23
C ALA A 227 5.83 -5.22 -5.77
N LEU A 228 6.78 -4.39 -5.33
CA LEU A 228 8.05 -4.85 -4.73
C LEU A 228 7.80 -5.60 -3.40
N LEU A 229 6.94 -5.05 -2.54
CA LEU A 229 6.58 -5.67 -1.26
C LEU A 229 5.97 -7.07 -1.47
N TYR A 230 5.02 -7.22 -2.41
CA TYR A 230 4.42 -8.52 -2.73
C TYR A 230 5.41 -9.49 -3.36
N TRP A 231 6.24 -9.01 -4.29
CA TRP A 231 7.20 -9.87 -4.98
C TRP A 231 8.29 -10.40 -4.04
N VAL A 232 8.85 -9.55 -3.18
CA VAL A 232 9.94 -9.91 -2.26
C VAL A 232 9.39 -10.55 -0.97
N GLY A 233 8.26 -10.04 -0.47
CA GLY A 233 7.66 -10.45 0.80
C GLY A 233 6.96 -11.81 0.72
N SER A 234 6.20 -12.09 -0.34
CA SER A 234 5.51 -13.36 -0.49
C SER A 234 6.43 -14.47 -1.00
N VAL A 235 6.39 -15.64 -0.35
CA VAL A 235 7.19 -16.82 -0.76
C VAL A 235 6.67 -17.42 -2.07
N GLU A 236 5.37 -17.40 -2.27
CA GLU A 236 4.75 -18.00 -3.45
C GLU A 236 4.92 -17.15 -4.72
N ILE A 237 5.09 -15.82 -4.61
CA ILE A 237 5.22 -14.93 -5.77
C ILE A 237 6.67 -14.95 -6.26
N THR A 238 6.95 -15.67 -7.35
CA THR A 238 8.31 -15.85 -7.87
C THR A 238 8.72 -14.84 -8.92
N ARG A 239 7.76 -14.23 -9.62
CA ARG A 239 8.00 -13.27 -10.70
C ARG A 239 7.36 -11.92 -10.39
N PHE A 240 8.08 -10.82 -10.63
CA PHE A 240 7.57 -9.46 -10.42
C PHE A 240 6.22 -9.21 -11.11
N LYS A 241 6.01 -9.74 -12.33
CA LYS A 241 4.74 -9.59 -13.05
C LYS A 241 3.52 -10.15 -12.29
N GLN A 242 3.73 -11.16 -11.45
CA GLN A 242 2.66 -11.78 -10.65
C GLN A 242 2.20 -10.89 -9.48
N SER A 243 3.02 -9.91 -9.06
CA SER A 243 2.68 -8.99 -7.99
C SER A 243 1.89 -7.76 -8.46
N ILE A 244 1.91 -7.47 -9.77
CA ILE A 244 1.34 -6.25 -10.35
C ILE A 244 -0.20 -6.16 -10.16
N PRO A 245 -0.99 -7.21 -10.40
CA PRO A 245 -2.45 -7.11 -10.31
C PRO A 245 -2.94 -6.70 -8.93
N GLY A 246 -2.41 -7.34 -7.87
CA GLY A 246 -2.73 -6.99 -6.51
C GLY A 246 -2.25 -5.58 -6.14
N ALA A 247 -1.06 -5.17 -6.62
CA ALA A 247 -0.54 -3.83 -6.38
C ALA A 247 -1.43 -2.74 -6.99
N ILE A 248 -1.88 -2.92 -8.24
CA ILE A 248 -2.78 -1.98 -8.90
C ILE A 248 -4.11 -1.88 -8.15
N LEU A 249 -4.73 -3.03 -7.85
CA LEU A 249 -6.02 -3.05 -7.16
C LEU A 249 -5.91 -2.40 -5.77
N THR A 250 -4.90 -2.77 -4.99
CA THR A 250 -4.66 -2.18 -3.66
C THR A 250 -4.43 -0.68 -3.75
N THR A 251 -3.69 -0.20 -4.75
CA THR A 251 -3.45 1.24 -4.95
C THR A 251 -4.76 1.98 -5.24
N VAL A 252 -5.61 1.46 -6.12
CA VAL A 252 -6.90 2.07 -6.44
C VAL A 252 -7.79 2.10 -5.19
N LEU A 253 -7.88 1.00 -4.46
CA LEU A 253 -8.68 0.92 -3.24
C LEU A 253 -8.13 1.82 -2.12
N PHE A 254 -6.81 1.91 -1.99
CA PHE A 254 -6.16 2.85 -1.08
C PHE A 254 -6.59 4.30 -1.34
N MET A 255 -6.58 4.73 -2.60
CA MET A 255 -7.03 6.08 -2.97
C MET A 255 -8.50 6.32 -2.62
N VAL A 256 -9.35 5.34 -2.92
CA VAL A 256 -10.79 5.42 -2.61
C VAL A 256 -11.02 5.49 -1.11
N VAL A 257 -10.41 4.60 -0.34
CA VAL A 257 -10.55 4.57 1.14
C VAL A 257 -9.98 5.84 1.76
N THR A 258 -8.82 6.30 1.32
CA THR A 258 -8.21 7.53 1.84
C THR A 258 -9.08 8.75 1.56
N TYR A 259 -9.70 8.85 0.39
CA TYR A 259 -10.67 9.89 0.08
C TYR A 259 -11.89 9.85 1.01
N PHE A 260 -12.47 8.67 1.23
CA PHE A 260 -13.61 8.53 2.15
C PHE A 260 -13.24 8.84 3.60
N VAL A 261 -12.07 8.43 4.06
CA VAL A 261 -11.59 8.74 5.41
C VAL A 261 -11.34 10.25 5.54
N ALA A 262 -10.70 10.89 4.56
CA ALA A 262 -10.50 12.33 4.56
C ALA A 262 -11.83 13.09 4.60
N PHE A 263 -12.81 12.70 3.77
CA PHE A 263 -14.16 13.26 3.79
C PHE A 263 -14.85 13.07 5.13
N TYR A 264 -14.75 11.87 5.72
CA TYR A 264 -15.33 11.58 7.03
C TYR A 264 -14.72 12.45 8.13
N VAL A 265 -13.39 12.61 8.12
CA VAL A 265 -12.66 13.41 9.12
C VAL A 265 -13.00 14.90 8.99
N SER A 266 -13.09 15.43 7.75
CA SER A 266 -13.37 16.86 7.52
C SER A 266 -14.82 17.25 7.81
N GLU A 267 -15.79 16.40 7.42
CA GLU A 267 -17.20 16.79 7.42
C GLU A 267 -18.00 16.20 8.59
N ILE A 268 -17.66 15.00 9.05
CA ILE A 268 -18.51 14.24 9.96
C ILE A 268 -17.88 14.09 11.35
N ALA A 269 -16.57 13.87 11.42
CA ALA A 269 -15.89 13.50 12.65
C ALA A 269 -15.70 14.70 13.58
N ARG A 270 -16.52 14.76 14.63
CA ARG A 270 -16.30 15.66 15.78
C ARG A 270 -15.58 14.95 16.93
N TYR A 271 -14.68 14.02 16.59
CA TYR A 271 -13.97 13.22 17.60
C TYR A 271 -13.11 14.05 18.54
N ASN A 272 -12.52 15.16 18.03
CA ASN A 272 -11.72 16.07 18.85
C ASN A 272 -12.52 16.71 19.98
N VAL A 273 -13.82 16.89 19.82
CA VAL A 273 -14.69 17.45 20.85
C VAL A 273 -14.90 16.48 22.03
N LEU A 274 -14.94 15.18 21.75
CA LEU A 274 -15.22 14.15 22.76
C LEU A 274 -13.95 13.52 23.35
N TYR A 275 -12.91 13.33 22.54
CA TYR A 275 -11.72 12.56 22.91
C TYR A 275 -10.41 13.34 22.82
N GLY A 276 -10.43 14.61 22.42
CA GLY A 276 -9.22 15.43 22.25
C GLY A 276 -8.21 14.78 21.28
N SER A 277 -6.93 14.84 21.61
CA SER A 277 -5.84 14.26 20.81
C SER A 277 -5.91 12.72 20.64
N VAL A 278 -6.55 12.01 21.59
CA VAL A 278 -6.74 10.55 21.50
C VAL A 278 -7.65 10.19 20.32
N GLY A 279 -8.60 11.06 19.96
CA GLY A 279 -9.49 10.86 18.83
C GLY A 279 -8.74 10.76 17.49
N SER A 280 -7.77 11.62 17.28
CA SER A 280 -6.93 11.60 16.06
C SER A 280 -6.09 10.32 15.96
N MET A 281 -5.58 9.83 17.10
CA MET A 281 -4.81 8.58 17.15
C MET A 281 -5.67 7.36 16.81
N ILE A 282 -6.91 7.31 17.31
CA ILE A 282 -7.86 6.25 16.99
C ILE A 282 -8.22 6.28 15.50
N LEU A 283 -8.48 7.45 14.93
CA LEU A 283 -8.75 7.59 13.49
C LEU A 283 -7.58 7.13 12.62
N LEU A 284 -6.36 7.51 13.01
CA LEU A 284 -5.14 7.05 12.34
C LEU A 284 -5.02 5.53 12.42
N MET A 285 -5.29 4.93 13.59
CA MET A 285 -5.23 3.48 13.77
C MET A 285 -6.26 2.77 12.88
N ILE A 286 -7.50 3.27 12.81
CA ILE A 286 -8.54 2.72 11.93
C ILE A 286 -8.13 2.84 10.46
N TRP A 287 -7.59 4.00 10.06
CA TRP A 287 -7.10 4.18 8.69
C TRP A 287 -5.97 3.20 8.35
N VAL A 288 -5.02 2.99 9.26
CA VAL A 288 -3.94 2.00 9.09
C VAL A 288 -4.52 0.60 9.01
N ASP A 289 -5.47 0.23 9.88
CA ASP A 289 -6.09 -1.10 9.90
C ASP A 289 -6.76 -1.43 8.56
N VAL A 290 -7.58 -0.52 8.04
CA VAL A 290 -8.23 -0.70 6.74
C VAL A 290 -7.19 -0.85 5.62
N ASN A 291 -6.12 -0.04 5.62
CA ASN A 291 -5.08 -0.12 4.59
C ASN A 291 -4.27 -1.41 4.68
N VAL A 292 -3.95 -1.90 5.86
CA VAL A 292 -3.29 -3.21 6.04
C VAL A 292 -4.18 -4.33 5.53
N VAL A 293 -5.49 -4.29 5.82
CA VAL A 293 -6.47 -5.24 5.25
C VAL A 293 -6.41 -5.22 3.73
N LEU A 294 -6.41 -4.05 3.09
CA LEU A 294 -6.30 -3.93 1.63
C LEU A 294 -4.99 -4.51 1.09
N ILE A 295 -3.87 -4.27 1.77
CA ILE A 295 -2.56 -4.82 1.40
C ILE A 295 -2.59 -6.35 1.50
N MET A 296 -3.14 -6.92 2.56
CA MET A 296 -3.28 -8.37 2.71
C MET A 296 -4.13 -8.99 1.60
N PHE A 297 -5.25 -8.36 1.25
CA PHE A 297 -6.10 -8.81 0.14
C PHE A 297 -5.43 -8.69 -1.22
N GLY A 298 -4.62 -7.66 -1.44
CA GLY A 298 -3.85 -7.53 -2.67
C GLY A 298 -2.87 -8.69 -2.88
N ASN A 299 -2.21 -9.12 -1.80
CA ASN A 299 -1.36 -10.31 -1.84
C ASN A 299 -2.17 -11.58 -2.14
N GLU A 300 -3.30 -11.78 -1.45
CA GLU A 300 -4.17 -12.95 -1.66
C GLU A 300 -4.71 -13.01 -3.11
N LEU A 301 -5.05 -11.86 -3.69
CA LEU A 301 -5.44 -11.79 -5.09
C LEU A 301 -4.31 -12.27 -6.01
N ASN A 302 -3.08 -11.83 -5.79
CA ASN A 302 -1.93 -12.28 -6.58
C ASN A 302 -1.73 -13.79 -6.47
N LEU A 303 -1.89 -14.36 -5.28
CA LEU A 303 -1.80 -15.80 -5.04
C LEU A 303 -2.94 -16.56 -5.75
N ALA A 304 -4.17 -16.06 -5.67
CA ALA A 304 -5.32 -16.67 -6.33
C ALA A 304 -5.15 -16.70 -7.85
N ILE A 305 -4.70 -15.60 -8.46
CA ILE A 305 -4.42 -15.52 -9.90
C ILE A 305 -3.33 -16.52 -10.29
N LYS A 306 -2.25 -16.59 -9.51
CA LYS A 306 -1.18 -17.56 -9.76
C LYS A 306 -1.68 -19.00 -9.71
N ARG A 307 -2.45 -19.38 -8.69
CA ARG A 307 -3.02 -20.74 -8.53
C ARG A 307 -3.91 -21.11 -9.71
N ILE A 308 -4.71 -20.18 -10.22
CA ILE A 308 -5.54 -20.43 -11.43
C ILE A 308 -4.67 -20.65 -12.66
N HIS A 309 -3.66 -19.81 -12.86
CA HIS A 309 -2.75 -19.93 -14.00
C HIS A 309 -2.00 -21.28 -13.99
N ASP A 310 -1.48 -21.68 -12.83
CA ASP A 310 -0.74 -22.94 -12.66
C ASP A 310 -1.66 -24.15 -12.88
N SER A 311 -2.91 -24.11 -12.40
CA SER A 311 -3.92 -25.16 -12.63
C SER A 311 -4.29 -25.30 -14.10
N ASN A 312 -4.47 -24.19 -14.83
CA ASN A 312 -4.78 -24.21 -16.26
C ASN A 312 -3.61 -24.78 -17.08
N LYS A 313 -2.37 -24.46 -16.69
CA LYS A 313 -1.17 -25.00 -17.34
C LYS A 313 -1.06 -26.51 -17.16
N GLN A 314 -1.32 -27.03 -15.96
CA GLN A 314 -1.32 -28.48 -15.69
C GLN A 314 -2.40 -29.21 -16.51
N LYS A 315 -3.61 -28.62 -16.59
CA LYS A 315 -4.70 -29.21 -17.38
C LYS A 315 -4.38 -29.27 -18.87
N ASN A 316 -3.73 -28.25 -19.41
CA ASN A 316 -3.34 -28.23 -20.82
C ASN A 316 -2.22 -29.22 -21.12
N SER A 317 -1.26 -29.42 -20.20
CA SER A 317 -0.19 -30.44 -20.39
C SER A 317 -0.76 -31.86 -20.34
N SER A 318 -1.66 -32.17 -19.41
CA SER A 318 -2.28 -33.50 -19.34
C SER A 318 -3.11 -33.85 -20.58
N VAL A 319 -3.84 -32.87 -21.16
CA VAL A 319 -4.59 -33.07 -22.41
C VAL A 319 -3.66 -33.29 -23.62
N GLN A 320 -2.47 -32.69 -23.58
CA GLN A 320 -1.48 -32.84 -24.64
C GLN A 320 -0.77 -34.22 -24.59
N ASP A 321 -0.47 -34.68 -23.39
CA ASP A 321 0.10 -36.01 -23.16
C ASP A 321 -0.90 -37.10 -23.55
N GLU A 322 -2.19 -36.99 -23.21
CA GLU A 322 -3.26 -37.91 -23.58
C GLU A 322 -3.47 -37.97 -25.10
N LYS A 323 -3.28 -36.88 -25.84
CA LYS A 323 -3.34 -36.87 -27.31
C LYS A 323 -2.15 -37.57 -27.97
N ILE A 324 -0.98 -37.56 -27.36
CA ILE A 324 0.23 -38.24 -27.87
C ILE A 324 0.09 -39.72 -27.67
N ASP A 325 -0.45 -40.19 -26.55
CA ASP A 325 -0.67 -41.63 -26.27
C ASP A 325 -1.76 -42.25 -27.18
N PHE A 326 -2.69 -41.46 -27.71
CA PHE A 326 -3.69 -41.94 -28.69
C PHE A 326 -3.18 -41.99 -30.13
N GLN A 327 -1.98 -41.48 -30.43
CA GLN A 327 -1.38 -41.48 -31.78
C GLN A 327 -0.28 -42.53 -31.98
N ILE A 328 0.06 -43.32 -30.94
CA ILE A 328 0.96 -44.44 -30.96
C ILE A 328 0.15 -45.75 -30.94
#